data_5d5a0be1d1f6006aafb0b10cfa6cf6e5
#
_entry.id   5d5a0be1d1f6006aafb0b10cfa6cf6e5
#
_cell.length_a   1.000
_cell.length_b   1.000
_cell.length_c   1.000
_cell.angle_alpha   90.00
_cell.angle_beta   90.00
_cell.angle_gamma   90.00
#
_symmetry.space_group_name_H-M   'P 1'
#
loop_
_entity.id
_entity.type
_entity.pdbx_description
1 polymer ?
#
loop_
_entity_poly.entity_id
_entity_poly.type
_entity_poly.pdbx_seq_one_letter_code
_entity_poly.pdbx_strand_id
1 'polypeptide(L)'
;MALQVKSFGSMSEAAAVLASDRTARFMSGGTLLMRAINEGDTSISMLVRSTDAAYRQIGAESARIEIGAGARMVDILANRDLAFLHPAARIVGGPAVRAMATVRGNLFAAAPSGDLATALLALDAIVNVQGA
;
A
#
# COMPACT_ATOMS: atom_id res chain seq x y z
N MET A 1 5.24 22.60 -12.32
CA MET A 1 5.75 22.60 -10.93
C MET A 1 6.47 21.30 -10.69
N ALA A 2 7.61 21.33 -10.02
CA ALA A 2 8.37 20.10 -9.78
C ALA A 2 7.65 19.24 -8.72
N LEU A 3 7.51 17.95 -8.99
CA LEU A 3 6.98 16.97 -8.03
C LEU A 3 7.95 16.84 -6.85
N GLN A 4 7.46 17.02 -5.64
CA GLN A 4 8.25 16.85 -4.41
C GLN A 4 8.04 15.45 -3.84
N VAL A 5 9.09 14.90 -3.22
CA VAL A 5 9.02 13.63 -2.46
C VAL A 5 9.49 13.89 -1.05
N LYS A 6 8.65 13.60 -0.06
CA LYS A 6 8.98 13.70 1.36
C LYS A 6 8.81 12.35 2.04
N SER A 7 9.78 11.99 2.89
CA SER A 7 9.78 10.76 3.68
C SER A 7 9.72 11.09 5.17
N PHE A 8 8.90 10.35 5.90
CA PHE A 8 8.67 10.53 7.33
C PHE A 8 8.96 9.24 8.09
N GLY A 9 9.47 9.38 9.32
CA GLY A 9 9.82 8.26 10.18
C GLY A 9 8.62 7.56 10.80
N SER A 10 7.46 8.23 10.84
CA SER A 10 6.22 7.67 11.38
C SER A 10 5.03 7.89 10.45
N MET A 11 4.04 7.01 10.56
CA MET A 11 2.76 7.17 9.84
C MET A 11 1.96 8.37 10.34
N SER A 12 2.12 8.75 11.62
CA SER A 12 1.44 9.91 12.19
C SER A 12 1.91 11.22 11.53
N GLU A 13 3.23 11.39 11.36
CA GLU A 13 3.79 12.56 10.66
C GLU A 13 3.34 12.62 9.20
N ALA A 14 3.35 11.48 8.52
CA ALA A 14 2.87 11.38 7.15
C ALA A 14 1.37 11.74 7.04
N ALA A 15 0.54 11.25 7.96
CA ALA A 15 -0.89 11.54 7.99
C ALA A 15 -1.17 13.04 8.22
N ALA A 16 -0.42 13.70 9.11
CA ALA A 16 -0.55 15.13 9.37
C ALA A 16 -0.29 15.97 8.11
N VAL A 17 0.74 15.63 7.33
CA VAL A 17 1.03 16.32 6.07
C VAL A 17 -0.07 16.08 5.04
N LEU A 18 -0.56 14.85 4.91
CA LEU A 18 -1.66 14.53 3.99
C LEU A 18 -2.96 15.26 4.33
N ALA A 19 -3.23 15.49 5.62
CA ALA A 19 -4.39 16.24 6.06
C ALA A 19 -4.28 17.75 5.76
N SER A 20 -3.06 18.30 5.76
CA SER A 20 -2.79 19.72 5.55
C SER A 20 -2.63 20.13 4.09
N ASP A 21 -2.33 19.18 3.19
CA ASP A 21 -2.05 19.46 1.78
C ASP A 21 -2.88 18.56 0.85
N ARG A 22 -3.86 19.14 0.18
CA ARG A 22 -4.77 18.44 -0.72
C ARG A 22 -4.10 17.93 -2.01
N THR A 23 -2.92 18.44 -2.35
CA THR A 23 -2.13 18.02 -3.51
C THR A 23 -1.15 16.92 -3.17
N ALA A 24 -0.99 16.63 -1.88
CA ALA A 24 -0.16 15.53 -1.41
C ALA A 24 -0.86 14.17 -1.58
N ARG A 25 -0.11 13.16 -1.97
CA ARG A 25 -0.57 11.77 -2.03
C ARG A 25 0.41 10.86 -1.32
N PHE A 26 -0.12 9.91 -0.56
CA PHE A 26 0.71 8.90 0.08
C PHE A 26 1.16 7.87 -0.97
N MET A 27 2.46 7.74 -1.14
CA MET A 27 3.06 6.76 -2.03
C MET A 27 3.52 5.54 -1.22
N SER A 28 2.80 4.44 -1.34
CA SER A 28 3.19 3.14 -0.81
C SER A 28 4.12 2.43 -1.81
N GLY A 29 3.59 1.54 -2.64
CA GLY A 29 4.37 0.89 -3.71
C GLY A 29 4.57 1.75 -4.95
N GLY A 30 3.70 2.71 -5.18
CA GLY A 30 3.78 3.67 -6.28
C GLY A 30 3.36 3.15 -7.66
N THR A 31 3.04 1.89 -7.83
CA THR A 31 2.78 1.29 -9.15
C THR A 31 1.61 1.93 -9.89
N LEU A 32 0.53 2.26 -9.20
CA LEU A 32 -0.63 2.95 -9.79
C LEU A 32 -0.44 4.47 -9.79
N LEU A 33 0.07 5.02 -8.69
CA LEU A 33 0.24 6.46 -8.52
C LEU A 33 1.23 7.05 -9.52
N MET A 34 2.39 6.41 -9.71
CA MET A 34 3.38 6.85 -10.67
C MET A 34 2.89 6.70 -12.12
N ARG A 35 2.06 5.70 -12.39
CA ARG A 35 1.41 5.57 -13.68
C ARG A 35 0.52 6.78 -13.97
N ALA A 36 -0.36 7.17 -13.04
CA ALA A 36 -1.23 8.33 -13.19
C ALA A 36 -0.42 9.63 -13.45
N ILE A 37 0.67 9.83 -12.70
CA ILE A 37 1.56 10.98 -12.88
C ILE A 37 2.21 10.96 -14.28
N ASN A 38 2.68 9.81 -14.72
CA ASN A 38 3.30 9.66 -16.05
C ASN A 38 2.28 9.82 -17.19
N GLU A 39 1.01 9.52 -16.94
CA GLU A 39 -0.10 9.75 -17.87
C GLU A 39 -0.61 11.19 -17.86
N GLY A 40 -0.02 12.08 -17.05
CA GLY A 40 -0.27 13.52 -17.07
C GLY A 40 -1.16 14.04 -15.93
N ASP A 41 -1.34 13.31 -14.85
CA ASP A 41 -2.03 13.85 -13.67
C ASP A 41 -1.19 14.94 -13.01
N THR A 42 -1.60 16.18 -13.20
CA THR A 42 -0.97 17.38 -12.63
C THR A 42 -1.57 17.82 -11.30
N SER A 43 -2.57 17.11 -10.79
CA SER A 43 -3.21 17.42 -9.50
C SER A 43 -2.33 17.09 -8.30
N ILE A 44 -1.25 16.33 -8.52
CA ILE A 44 -0.34 15.85 -7.49
C ILE A 44 0.95 16.67 -7.56
N SER A 45 1.27 17.37 -6.47
CA SER A 45 2.53 18.13 -6.34
C SER A 45 3.49 17.53 -5.32
N MET A 46 2.99 16.66 -4.43
CA MET A 46 3.80 16.05 -3.38
C MET A 46 3.50 14.56 -3.21
N LEU A 47 4.55 13.77 -3.15
CA LEU A 47 4.51 12.37 -2.74
C LEU A 47 5.02 12.23 -1.31
N VAL A 48 4.19 11.65 -0.45
CA VAL A 48 4.49 11.40 0.97
C VAL A 48 4.80 9.92 1.14
N ARG A 49 5.92 9.60 1.77
CA ARG A 49 6.34 8.22 2.06
C ARG A 49 6.57 8.04 3.56
N SER A 50 6.43 6.81 4.05
CA SER A 50 6.88 6.43 5.38
C SER A 50 8.08 5.49 5.31
N THR A 51 9.05 5.68 6.20
CA THR A 51 10.18 4.78 6.45
C THR A 51 9.97 3.95 7.70
N ASP A 52 8.80 4.04 8.33
CA ASP A 52 8.45 3.24 9.52
C ASP A 52 8.49 1.74 9.18
N ALA A 53 9.34 1.01 9.90
CA ALA A 53 9.51 -0.44 9.69
C ALA A 53 8.21 -1.22 9.99
N ALA A 54 7.42 -0.77 10.99
CA ALA A 54 6.15 -1.38 11.34
C ALA A 54 5.14 -1.38 10.18
N TYR A 55 5.24 -0.40 9.30
CA TYR A 55 4.38 -0.28 8.11
C TYR A 55 4.49 -1.47 7.15
N ARG A 56 5.60 -2.24 7.20
CA ARG A 56 5.85 -3.39 6.32
C ARG A 56 5.87 -4.72 7.03
N GLN A 57 5.74 -4.76 8.34
CA GLN A 57 5.82 -5.99 9.11
C GLN A 57 4.61 -6.89 8.86
N ILE A 58 4.88 -8.20 8.86
CA ILE A 58 3.87 -9.25 8.86
C ILE A 58 4.09 -10.04 10.14
N GLY A 59 3.07 -10.09 10.99
CA GLY A 59 3.10 -10.80 12.26
C GLY A 59 1.98 -11.83 12.35
N ALA A 60 2.29 -13.01 12.86
CA ALA A 60 1.30 -14.05 13.15
C ALA A 60 1.32 -14.34 14.65
N GLU A 61 0.20 -14.12 15.31
CA GLU A 61 0.00 -14.43 16.72
C GLU A 61 -1.22 -15.33 16.89
N SER A 62 -1.03 -16.51 17.46
CA SER A 62 -2.04 -17.53 17.85
C SER A 62 -3.25 -17.67 16.92
N ALA A 63 -4.16 -16.70 16.87
CA ALA A 63 -5.38 -16.71 16.08
C ALA A 63 -5.54 -15.48 15.18
N ARG A 64 -4.53 -14.62 15.09
CA ARG A 64 -4.56 -13.38 14.33
C ARG A 64 -3.31 -13.21 13.50
N ILE A 65 -3.50 -12.79 12.25
CA ILE A 65 -2.41 -12.35 11.39
C ILE A 65 -2.56 -10.84 11.16
N GLU A 66 -1.49 -10.11 11.42
CA GLU A 66 -1.40 -8.68 11.12
C GLU A 66 -0.48 -8.48 9.92
N ILE A 67 -0.98 -7.77 8.91
CA ILE A 67 -0.23 -7.47 7.70
C ILE A 67 -0.06 -5.97 7.62
N GLY A 68 1.18 -5.50 7.70
CA GLY A 68 1.51 -4.10 7.50
C GLY A 68 1.06 -3.63 6.11
N ALA A 69 0.43 -2.48 6.04
CA ALA A 69 -0.15 -1.97 4.80
C ALA A 69 0.89 -1.72 3.69
N GLY A 70 2.16 -1.54 4.07
CA GLY A 70 3.30 -1.41 3.16
C GLY A 70 3.93 -2.75 2.75
N ALA A 71 3.45 -3.90 3.26
CA ALA A 71 3.89 -5.20 2.80
C ALA A 71 3.61 -5.35 1.30
N ARG A 72 4.59 -5.85 0.56
CA ARG A 72 4.52 -6.00 -0.90
C ARG A 72 3.93 -7.36 -1.26
N MET A 73 3.45 -7.49 -2.48
CA MET A 73 2.96 -8.80 -2.97
C MET A 73 4.03 -9.87 -2.89
N VAL A 74 5.28 -9.54 -3.18
CA VAL A 74 6.41 -10.46 -3.06
C VAL A 74 6.65 -10.90 -1.60
N ASP A 75 6.42 -10.02 -0.62
CA ASP A 75 6.56 -10.35 0.80
C ASP A 75 5.45 -11.31 1.25
N ILE A 76 4.22 -11.12 0.77
CA ILE A 76 3.10 -12.04 0.99
C ILE A 76 3.43 -13.42 0.41
N LEU A 77 3.92 -13.48 -0.83
CA LEU A 77 4.25 -14.73 -1.52
C LEU A 77 5.41 -15.50 -0.87
N ALA A 78 6.33 -14.79 -0.21
CA ALA A 78 7.43 -15.40 0.53
C ALA A 78 7.02 -15.95 1.91
N ASN A 79 5.87 -15.53 2.44
CA ASN A 79 5.40 -15.89 3.77
C ASN A 79 4.45 -17.08 3.72
N ARG A 80 4.84 -18.21 4.36
CA ARG A 80 4.05 -19.45 4.35
C ARG A 80 2.76 -19.34 5.15
N ASP A 81 2.73 -18.53 6.20
CA ASP A 81 1.53 -18.29 7.02
C ASP A 81 0.43 -17.56 6.22
N LEU A 82 0.82 -16.92 5.11
CA LEU A 82 -0.09 -16.24 4.19
C LEU A 82 -0.41 -17.04 2.92
N ALA A 83 -0.21 -18.35 2.92
CA ALA A 83 -0.44 -19.20 1.75
C ALA A 83 -1.85 -19.06 1.16
N PHE A 84 -2.84 -18.78 2.00
CA PHE A 84 -4.23 -18.54 1.60
C PHE A 84 -4.43 -17.25 0.76
N LEU A 85 -3.51 -16.29 0.83
CA LEU A 85 -3.50 -15.08 0.00
C LEU A 85 -2.63 -15.22 -1.26
N HIS A 86 -1.82 -16.25 -1.39
CA HIS A 86 -0.92 -16.42 -2.52
C HIS A 86 -1.64 -16.39 -3.88
N PRO A 87 -2.82 -17.03 -4.07
CA PRO A 87 -3.52 -16.94 -5.35
C PRO A 87 -3.85 -15.50 -5.74
N ALA A 88 -4.37 -14.70 -4.80
CA ALA A 88 -4.70 -13.30 -5.04
C ALA A 88 -3.45 -12.45 -5.29
N ALA A 89 -2.39 -12.64 -4.52
CA ALA A 89 -1.13 -11.90 -4.68
C ALA A 89 -0.45 -12.20 -6.03
N ARG A 90 -0.55 -13.43 -6.55
CA ARG A 90 0.07 -13.83 -7.83
C ARG A 90 -0.55 -13.15 -9.04
N ILE A 91 -1.81 -12.80 -9.01
CA ILE A 91 -2.51 -12.14 -10.12
C ILE A 91 -2.32 -10.62 -10.14
N VAL A 92 -1.70 -10.04 -9.11
CA VAL A 92 -1.36 -8.62 -9.09
C VAL A 92 -0.15 -8.36 -9.99
N GLY A 93 -0.40 -7.92 -11.20
CA GLY A 93 0.62 -7.57 -12.18
C GLY A 93 1.62 -8.69 -12.50
N GLY A 94 2.77 -8.32 -13.05
CA GLY A 94 3.92 -9.20 -13.26
C GLY A 94 4.93 -9.16 -12.11
N PRO A 95 6.07 -9.89 -12.19
CA PRO A 95 7.09 -9.95 -11.14
C PRO A 95 7.63 -8.58 -10.73
N ALA A 96 7.88 -7.68 -11.67
CA ALA A 96 8.36 -6.33 -11.39
C ALA A 96 7.32 -5.50 -10.61
N VAL A 97 6.04 -5.62 -10.97
CA VAL A 97 4.94 -4.94 -10.25
C VAL A 97 4.80 -5.51 -8.85
N ARG A 98 4.82 -6.84 -8.69
CA ARG A 98 4.71 -7.49 -7.37
C ARG A 98 5.87 -7.16 -6.42
N ALA A 99 7.04 -6.85 -6.93
CA ALA A 99 8.18 -6.39 -6.14
C ALA A 99 7.95 -5.01 -5.51
N MET A 100 7.00 -4.21 -6.04
CA MET A 100 6.70 -2.86 -5.60
C MET A 100 5.28 -2.70 -5.04
N ALA A 101 4.29 -3.36 -5.64
CA ALA A 101 2.88 -3.27 -5.27
C ALA A 101 2.65 -3.72 -3.83
N THR A 102 1.92 -2.91 -3.06
CA THR A 102 1.68 -3.11 -1.62
C THR A 102 0.22 -3.40 -1.33
N VAL A 103 -0.04 -3.91 -0.12
CA VAL A 103 -1.39 -4.13 0.41
C VAL A 103 -2.20 -2.83 0.33
N ARG A 104 -1.67 -1.72 0.86
CA ARG A 104 -2.35 -0.42 0.82
C ARG A 104 -2.65 0.03 -0.62
N GLY A 105 -1.68 -0.06 -1.49
CA GLY A 105 -1.87 0.33 -2.89
C GLY A 105 -3.02 -0.44 -3.54
N ASN A 106 -3.13 -1.72 -3.26
CA ASN A 106 -4.20 -2.57 -3.78
C ASN A 106 -5.56 -2.26 -3.13
N LEU A 107 -5.60 -2.02 -1.80
CA LEU A 107 -6.83 -1.66 -1.08
C LEU A 107 -7.44 -0.34 -1.58
N PHE A 108 -6.61 0.64 -1.93
CA PHE A 108 -7.03 1.95 -2.41
C PHE A 108 -7.03 2.06 -3.95
N ALA A 109 -6.81 0.96 -4.65
CA ALA A 109 -6.99 0.93 -6.10
C ALA A 109 -8.46 1.15 -6.46
N ALA A 110 -8.69 1.93 -7.52
CA ALA A 110 -10.05 2.11 -8.03
C ALA A 110 -10.63 0.76 -8.49
N ALA A 111 -11.86 0.48 -8.10
CA ALA A 111 -12.55 -0.72 -8.57
C ALA A 111 -12.62 -0.75 -10.12
N PRO A 112 -12.42 -1.90 -10.77
CA PRO A 112 -12.32 -3.27 -10.22
C PRO A 112 -10.90 -3.77 -9.96
N SER A 113 -9.90 -2.92 -9.78
CA SER A 113 -8.47 -3.26 -9.86
C SER A 113 -7.87 -3.90 -8.60
N GLY A 114 -8.62 -4.06 -7.52
CA GLY A 114 -8.10 -4.53 -6.22
C GLY A 114 -8.29 -6.03 -5.98
N ASP A 115 -7.54 -6.90 -6.65
CA ASP A 115 -7.66 -8.36 -6.50
C ASP A 115 -7.40 -8.85 -5.07
N LEU A 116 -6.37 -8.28 -4.42
CA LEU A 116 -6.08 -8.60 -3.01
C LEU A 116 -7.18 -8.07 -2.08
N ALA A 117 -7.74 -6.90 -2.37
CA ALA A 117 -8.84 -6.32 -1.62
C ALA A 117 -10.07 -7.23 -1.63
N THR A 118 -10.38 -7.85 -2.77
CA THR A 118 -11.47 -8.82 -2.89
C THR A 118 -11.22 -10.05 -2.01
N ALA A 119 -9.99 -10.58 -2.00
CA ALA A 119 -9.64 -11.71 -1.15
C ALA A 119 -9.72 -11.36 0.35
N LEU A 120 -9.26 -10.18 0.74
CA LEU A 120 -9.33 -9.71 2.13
C LEU A 120 -10.77 -9.48 2.58
N LEU A 121 -11.64 -8.99 1.69
CA LEU A 121 -13.07 -8.86 1.96
C LEU A 121 -13.73 -10.24 2.19
N ALA A 122 -13.40 -11.23 1.38
CA ALA A 122 -13.91 -12.60 1.54
C ALA A 122 -13.45 -13.26 2.85
N LEU A 123 -12.32 -12.80 3.41
CA LEU A 123 -11.78 -13.26 4.68
C LEU A 123 -12.26 -12.44 5.89
N ASP A 124 -13.18 -11.51 5.67
CA ASP A 124 -13.68 -10.59 6.71
C ASP A 124 -12.56 -9.84 7.44
N ALA A 125 -11.55 -9.40 6.68
CA ALA A 125 -10.38 -8.71 7.22
C ALA A 125 -10.74 -7.31 7.73
N ILE A 126 -10.10 -6.91 8.84
CA ILE A 126 -10.26 -5.58 9.43
C ILE A 126 -9.10 -4.69 8.95
N VAL A 127 -9.41 -3.48 8.52
CA VAL A 127 -8.41 -2.48 8.12
C VAL A 127 -8.33 -1.39 9.19
N ASN A 128 -7.14 -1.21 9.77
CA ASN A 128 -6.87 -0.10 10.68
C ASN A 128 -6.34 1.09 9.88
N VAL A 129 -7.00 2.23 9.99
CA VAL A 129 -6.64 3.47 9.28
C VAL A 129 -6.11 4.49 10.26
N GLN A 130 -4.91 5.01 9.97
CA GLN A 130 -4.33 6.13 10.73
C GLN A 130 -5.02 7.43 10.30
N GLY A 131 -5.73 8.04 11.22
CA GLY A 131 -6.24 9.40 11.08
C GLY A 131 -5.17 10.47 11.37
N ALA A 132 -5.45 11.68 10.97
CA ALA A 132 -4.64 12.85 11.30
C ALA A 132 -5.03 13.38 12.69
#